data_a04031640d75c45a3fa2968b7edafe95
#
_entry.id   a04031640d75c45a3fa2968b7edafe95
#
_cell.length_a   1.000
_cell.length_b   1.000
_cell.length_c   1.000
_cell.angle_alpha   90.00
_cell.angle_beta   90.00
_cell.angle_gamma   90.00
#
_symmetry.space_group_name_H-M   'P 1'
#
loop_
_entity.id
_entity.type
_entity.pdbx_description
1 polymer ?
#
loop_
_entity_poly.entity_id
_entity_poly.type
_entity_poly.pdbx_seq_one_letter_code
_entity_poly.pdbx_strand_id
1 'polypeptide(L)'
;MKKYLIQFMCVDMPSIEDDGVCSGANFGVHKQAFNSREDAEKYLKEVMIPEDKANLEECYGLNDEDFDPPVEIRVESYSQGDKEIIVYDKYDGSEINTTMYEVAEVEF
;
A
#
# COMPACT_ATOMS: atom_id res chain seq x y z
N MET A 1 -19.97 -0.44 21.33
CA MET A 1 -20.23 -0.40 19.87
C MET A 1 -18.93 -0.70 19.12
N LYS A 2 -18.98 -1.64 18.20
CA LYS A 2 -17.80 -2.00 17.40
C LYS A 2 -17.72 -1.17 16.14
N LYS A 3 -16.52 -0.70 15.83
CA LYS A 3 -16.21 -0.01 14.59
C LYS A 3 -14.99 -0.66 13.92
N TYR A 4 -14.86 -0.44 12.65
CA TYR A 4 -13.78 -0.99 11.86
C TYR A 4 -12.98 0.14 11.24
N LEU A 5 -11.69 0.10 11.45
CA LEU A 5 -10.75 1.11 10.95
C LEU A 5 -9.79 0.47 9.96
N ILE A 6 -9.39 1.23 8.96
CA ILE A 6 -8.36 0.80 8.02
C ILE A 6 -7.02 1.36 8.49
N GLN A 7 -6.10 0.47 8.84
CA GLN A 7 -4.73 0.81 9.19
C GLN A 7 -3.84 0.56 7.98
N PHE A 8 -2.81 1.35 7.82
CA PHE A 8 -1.85 1.14 6.75
C PHE A 8 -0.43 1.37 7.23
N MET A 9 0.50 0.67 6.60
CA MET A 9 1.93 0.81 6.83
C MET A 9 2.64 0.85 5.49
N CYS A 10 3.43 1.88 5.27
CA CYS A 10 4.26 2.01 4.09
C CYS A 10 5.72 1.89 4.49
N VAL A 11 6.44 0.97 3.88
CA VAL A 11 7.85 0.69 4.21
C VAL A 11 8.68 0.78 2.92
N ASP A 12 9.74 1.60 2.97
CA ASP A 12 10.74 1.62 1.93
C ASP A 12 11.75 0.51 2.21
N MET A 13 11.96 -0.37 1.25
CA MET A 13 12.89 -1.49 1.42
C MET A 13 14.32 -0.99 1.40
N PRO A 14 15.21 -1.60 2.23
CA PRO A 14 16.61 -1.23 2.25
C PRO A 14 17.28 -1.51 0.90
N SER A 15 18.10 -0.57 0.46
CA SER A 15 18.91 -0.77 -0.74
C SER A 15 20.33 -1.19 -0.33
N ILE A 16 21.05 -1.80 -1.26
CA ILE A 16 22.46 -2.16 -1.04
C ILE A 16 23.29 -0.90 -0.79
N GLU A 17 22.95 0.19 -1.45
CA GLU A 17 23.63 1.48 -1.29
C GLU A 17 23.47 2.09 0.09
N ASP A 18 22.38 1.75 0.79
CA ASP A 18 22.08 2.25 2.12
C ASP A 18 22.50 1.26 3.22
N ASP A 19 23.42 0.35 2.92
CA ASP A 19 23.94 -0.69 3.84
C ASP A 19 22.82 -1.59 4.41
N GLY A 20 21.72 -1.74 3.68
CA GLY A 20 20.59 -2.54 4.11
C GLY A 20 19.72 -1.89 5.19
N VAL A 21 19.91 -0.62 5.47
CA VAL A 21 19.08 0.11 6.44
C VAL A 21 17.79 0.56 5.77
N CYS A 22 16.66 0.26 6.41
CA CYS A 22 15.36 0.74 5.94
C CYS A 22 15.31 2.26 6.05
N SER A 23 15.08 2.94 4.93
CA SER A 23 15.12 4.40 4.86
C SER A 23 13.87 5.09 5.39
N GLY A 24 12.78 4.36 5.62
CA GLY A 24 11.57 4.93 6.18
C GLY A 24 10.44 3.94 6.36
N ALA A 25 9.64 4.17 7.38
CA ALA A 25 8.39 3.46 7.58
C ALA A 25 7.36 4.46 8.09
N ASN A 26 6.19 4.47 7.47
CA ASN A 26 5.09 5.33 7.84
C ASN A 26 3.88 4.50 8.23
N PHE A 27 3.29 4.82 9.37
CA PHE A 27 2.06 4.21 9.85
C PHE A 27 0.94 5.23 9.82
N GLY A 28 -0.26 4.78 9.54
CA GLY A 28 -1.41 5.64 9.60
C GLY A 28 -2.70 4.86 9.78
N VAL A 29 -3.74 5.61 10.11
CA VAL A 29 -5.09 5.08 10.21
C VAL A 29 -5.97 6.00 9.37
N HIS A 30 -6.78 5.39 8.50
CA HIS A 30 -7.77 6.17 7.75
C HIS A 30 -8.77 6.77 8.73
N LYS A 31 -9.11 8.03 8.56
CA LYS A 31 -9.90 8.79 9.53
C LYS A 31 -11.39 8.43 9.58
N GLN A 32 -11.88 7.65 8.64
CA GLN A 32 -13.27 7.20 8.64
C GLN A 32 -13.41 5.86 9.34
N ALA A 33 -14.36 5.75 10.26
CA ALA A 33 -14.72 4.49 10.90
C ALA A 33 -15.92 3.87 10.18
N PHE A 34 -15.90 2.56 10.03
CA PHE A 34 -16.95 1.81 9.33
C PHE A 34 -17.77 0.99 10.31
N ASN A 35 -19.03 0.76 9.99
CA ASN A 35 -19.94 0.00 10.84
C ASN A 35 -19.79 -1.52 10.71
N SER A 36 -19.17 -1.99 9.64
CA SER A 36 -18.91 -3.40 9.43
C SER A 36 -17.56 -3.61 8.76
N ARG A 37 -17.02 -4.82 8.95
CA ARG A 37 -15.78 -5.21 8.26
C ARG A 37 -15.97 -5.22 6.75
N GLU A 38 -17.13 -5.65 6.29
CA GLU A 38 -17.46 -5.68 4.86
C GLU A 38 -17.42 -4.29 4.23
N ASP A 39 -17.96 -3.29 4.92
CA ASP A 39 -17.94 -1.91 4.45
C ASP A 39 -16.51 -1.37 4.40
N ALA A 40 -15.70 -1.67 5.41
CA ALA A 40 -14.30 -1.26 5.44
C ALA A 40 -13.50 -1.90 4.31
N GLU A 41 -13.66 -3.19 4.10
CA GLU A 41 -12.98 -3.93 3.03
C GLU A 41 -13.39 -3.44 1.64
N LYS A 42 -14.67 -3.13 1.47
CA LYS A 42 -15.19 -2.59 0.22
C LYS A 42 -14.57 -1.23 -0.10
N TYR A 43 -14.53 -0.34 0.90
CA TYR A 43 -13.91 0.97 0.73
C TYR A 43 -12.41 0.83 0.40
N LEU A 44 -11.71 -0.05 1.11
CA LEU A 44 -10.30 -0.31 0.88
C LEU A 44 -10.06 -0.77 -0.56
N LYS A 45 -10.86 -1.72 -1.05
CA LYS A 45 -10.72 -2.30 -2.38
C LYS A 45 -11.13 -1.33 -3.51
N GLU A 46 -12.23 -0.60 -3.31
CA GLU A 46 -12.84 0.22 -4.37
C GLU A 46 -12.33 1.64 -4.42
N VAL A 47 -11.87 2.19 -3.29
CA VAL A 47 -11.48 3.60 -3.19
C VAL A 47 -10.02 3.76 -2.82
N MET A 48 -9.62 3.20 -1.68
CA MET A 48 -8.31 3.47 -1.08
C MET A 48 -7.13 2.91 -1.88
N ILE A 49 -7.20 1.63 -2.23
CA ILE A 49 -6.15 0.97 -3.00
C ILE A 49 -6.02 1.56 -4.41
N PRO A 50 -7.10 1.75 -5.18
CA PRO A 50 -6.98 2.39 -6.50
C PRO A 50 -6.41 3.80 -6.45
N GLU A 51 -6.79 4.59 -5.45
CA GLU A 51 -6.29 5.95 -5.28
C GLU A 51 -4.80 5.95 -4.92
N ASP A 52 -4.40 5.12 -3.96
CA ASP A 52 -3.00 5.02 -3.54
C ASP A 52 -2.12 4.47 -4.66
N LYS A 53 -2.62 3.50 -5.42
CA LYS A 53 -1.90 2.98 -6.59
C LYS A 53 -1.70 4.07 -7.63
N ALA A 54 -2.73 4.86 -7.93
CA ALA A 54 -2.64 5.96 -8.88
C ALA A 54 -1.61 7.01 -8.43
N ASN A 55 -1.58 7.33 -7.14
CA ASN A 55 -0.59 8.24 -6.58
C ASN A 55 0.84 7.71 -6.72
N LEU A 56 1.04 6.42 -6.50
CA LEU A 56 2.35 5.79 -6.69
C LEU A 56 2.77 5.80 -8.17
N GLU A 57 1.84 5.51 -9.07
CA GLU A 57 2.11 5.57 -10.51
C GLU A 57 2.56 6.97 -10.94
N GLU A 58 1.92 8.00 -10.39
CA GLU A 58 2.30 9.38 -10.64
C GLU A 58 3.68 9.69 -10.06
N CYS A 59 3.94 9.28 -8.81
CA CYS A 59 5.22 9.51 -8.14
C CYS A 59 6.40 8.87 -8.87
N TYR A 60 6.20 7.71 -9.47
CA TYR A 60 7.25 7.01 -10.23
C TYR A 60 7.25 7.34 -11.72
N GLY A 61 6.36 8.23 -12.17
CA GLY A 61 6.33 8.68 -13.55
C GLY A 61 5.74 7.67 -14.54
N LEU A 62 4.95 6.69 -14.07
CA LEU A 62 4.34 5.67 -14.94
C LEU A 62 3.29 6.23 -15.90
N ASN A 63 2.76 7.43 -15.61
CA ASN A 63 1.78 8.10 -16.45
C ASN A 63 2.41 8.96 -17.55
N ASP A 64 3.72 9.06 -17.59
CA ASP A 64 4.45 9.82 -18.60
C ASP A 64 4.75 8.93 -19.81
N GLU A 65 4.20 9.26 -20.97
CA GLU A 65 4.37 8.50 -22.21
C GLU A 65 5.82 8.49 -22.70
N ASP A 66 6.58 9.52 -22.38
CA ASP A 66 7.96 9.66 -22.82
C ASP A 66 8.97 9.07 -21.84
N PHE A 67 8.50 8.55 -20.71
CA PHE A 67 9.35 7.99 -19.65
C PHE A 67 8.87 6.59 -19.28
N ASP A 68 9.78 5.62 -19.39
CA ASP A 68 9.52 4.24 -18.98
C ASP A 68 10.38 3.94 -17.74
N PRO A 69 9.84 4.16 -16.53
CA PRO A 69 10.59 3.91 -15.31
C PRO A 69 10.85 2.42 -15.11
N PRO A 70 11.96 2.05 -14.45
CA PRO A 70 12.32 0.64 -14.24
C PRO A 70 11.56 0.02 -13.05
N VAL A 71 10.30 0.41 -12.85
CA VAL A 71 9.49 -0.09 -11.73
C VAL A 71 8.15 -0.61 -12.20
N GLU A 72 7.63 -1.58 -11.48
CA GLU A 72 6.30 -2.15 -11.67
C GLU A 72 5.55 -2.10 -10.36
N ILE A 73 4.27 -1.73 -10.41
CA ILE A 73 3.40 -1.66 -9.24
C ILE A 73 2.37 -2.78 -9.32
N ARG A 74 2.29 -3.60 -8.28
CA ARG A 74 1.34 -4.71 -8.19
C ARG A 74 0.50 -4.60 -6.93
N VAL A 75 -0.76 -4.98 -7.05
CA VAL A 75 -1.66 -5.13 -5.90
C VAL A 75 -1.78 -6.64 -5.62
N GLU A 76 -1.43 -7.04 -4.40
CA GLU A 76 -1.52 -8.44 -3.98
C GLU A 76 -2.51 -8.58 -2.83
N SER A 77 -3.17 -9.73 -2.76
CA SER A 77 -4.14 -10.05 -1.71
C SER A 77 -3.73 -11.34 -1.02
N TYR A 78 -3.76 -11.33 0.31
CA TYR A 78 -3.49 -12.50 1.10
C TYR A 78 -4.78 -13.23 1.48
N SER A 79 -4.64 -14.48 1.93
CA SER A 79 -5.76 -15.37 2.24
C SER A 79 -6.68 -14.88 3.34
N GLN A 80 -6.28 -13.88 4.11
CA GLN A 80 -7.08 -13.31 5.20
C GLN A 80 -7.74 -11.97 4.83
N GLY A 81 -7.73 -11.61 3.55
CA GLY A 81 -8.30 -10.36 3.09
C GLY A 81 -7.37 -9.16 3.21
N ASP A 82 -6.19 -9.35 3.78
CA ASP A 82 -5.19 -8.30 3.82
C ASP A 82 -4.66 -8.03 2.42
N LYS A 83 -4.42 -6.77 2.13
CA LYS A 83 -3.97 -6.34 0.81
C LYS A 83 -2.72 -5.50 0.93
N GLU A 84 -1.90 -5.55 -0.10
CA GLU A 84 -0.74 -4.69 -0.19
C GLU A 84 -0.48 -4.22 -1.61
N ILE A 85 0.13 -3.05 -1.71
CA ILE A 85 0.62 -2.52 -2.98
C ILE A 85 2.14 -2.61 -2.90
N ILE A 86 2.74 -3.29 -3.88
CA ILE A 86 4.17 -3.53 -3.91
C ILE A 86 4.76 -2.88 -5.15
N VAL A 87 5.83 -2.11 -4.96
CA VAL A 87 6.61 -1.54 -6.04
C VAL A 87 7.85 -2.39 -6.23
N TYR A 88 8.02 -2.94 -7.42
CA TYR A 88 9.14 -3.82 -7.78
C TYR A 88 10.08 -3.14 -8.77
N ASP A 89 11.36 -3.47 -8.66
CA ASP A 89 12.32 -3.18 -9.72
C ASP A 89 12.09 -4.16 -10.87
N LYS A 90 11.93 -3.65 -12.08
CA LYS A 90 11.68 -4.48 -13.28
C LYS A 90 12.87 -5.34 -13.68
N TYR A 91 14.08 -4.91 -13.34
CA TYR A 91 15.29 -5.57 -13.79
C TYR A 91 15.69 -6.76 -12.91
N ASP A 92 15.60 -6.59 -11.60
CA ASP A 92 16.03 -7.65 -10.67
C ASP A 92 14.87 -8.28 -9.87
N GLY A 93 13.66 -7.72 -9.97
CA GLY A 93 12.48 -8.23 -9.26
C GLY A 93 12.46 -7.93 -7.77
N SER A 94 13.38 -7.10 -7.27
CA SER A 94 13.42 -6.75 -5.87
C SER A 94 12.28 -5.80 -5.49
N GLU A 95 11.83 -5.88 -4.25
CA GLU A 95 10.84 -4.95 -3.72
C GLU A 95 11.50 -3.64 -3.33
N ILE A 96 10.95 -2.52 -3.81
CA ILE A 96 11.44 -1.18 -3.51
C ILE A 96 10.62 -0.57 -2.38
N ASN A 97 9.29 -0.75 -2.43
CA ASN A 97 8.36 -0.18 -1.46
C ASN A 97 7.18 -1.12 -1.30
N THR A 98 6.65 -1.20 -0.09
CA THR A 98 5.46 -1.99 0.20
C THR A 98 4.51 -1.17 1.06
N THR A 99 3.25 -1.07 0.64
CA THR A 99 2.18 -0.48 1.44
C THR A 99 1.20 -1.58 1.82
N MET A 100 1.10 -1.86 3.11
CA MET A 100 0.23 -2.90 3.65
C MET A 100 -1.01 -2.29 4.28
N TYR A 101 -2.15 -2.97 4.16
CA TYR A 101 -3.42 -2.52 4.71
C TYR A 101 -4.03 -3.59 5.60
N GLU A 102 -4.63 -3.17 6.69
CA GLU A 102 -5.34 -4.06 7.61
C GLU A 102 -6.63 -3.40 8.08
N VAL A 103 -7.70 -4.18 8.16
CA VAL A 103 -8.95 -3.74 8.76
C VAL A 103 -8.94 -4.19 10.21
N ALA A 104 -8.95 -3.23 11.13
CA ALA A 104 -8.91 -3.47 12.57
C ALA A 104 -10.28 -3.25 13.19
N GLU A 105 -10.70 -4.17 14.05
CA GLU A 105 -11.91 -4.03 14.86
C GLU A 105 -11.57 -3.27 16.14
N VAL A 106 -12.31 -2.21 16.40
CA VAL A 106 -12.15 -1.39 17.60
C VAL A 106 -13.48 -1.28 18.32
N GLU A 107 -13.45 -1.43 19.62
CA GLU A 107 -14.65 -1.29 20.45
C GLU A 107 -14.65 0.07 21.14
N PHE A 108 -15.78 0.74 21.03
CA PHE A 108 -16.00 2.05 21.64
C PHE A 108 -17.03 1.96 22.76
#